data_dea4227c8a87d338280be9b7071552b8
#
_entry.id   dea4227c8a87d338280be9b7071552b8
#
_cell.length_a   1.000
_cell.length_b   1.000
_cell.length_c   1.000
_cell.angle_alpha   90.00
_cell.angle_beta   90.00
_cell.angle_gamma   90.00
#
_symmetry.space_group_name_H-M   'P 1'
#
loop_
_entity.id
_entity.type
_entity.pdbx_description
1 polymer ?
#
loop_
_entity_poly.entity_id
_entity_poly.type
_entity_poly.pdbx_seq_one_letter_code
_entity_poly.pdbx_strand_id
1 'polypeptide(L)'
;MLLGDVAHISNGCGDVQDADTIKREGWYPFFDRSEEQKWFPTYSIDKEAIIYAGEGQSFYPRYYKGKFALHQRCYAITDFSEILSPKYCYYFMGTLNSYFIRNAVGSTVPSLRIDMFQKVKLRIPSIKRQKDIVSMFDMLNMKCENEASIMVLFKEQKFHLLQQMFI
;
A
#
# COMPACT_ATOMS: atom_id res chain seq x y z
N MET A 1 10.50 -1.03 19.83
CA MET A 1 10.86 -2.31 19.19
C MET A 1 11.21 -2.02 17.74
N LEU A 2 12.00 -2.88 17.10
CA LEU A 2 12.23 -2.76 15.66
C LEU A 2 11.13 -3.50 14.90
N LEU A 3 10.82 -3.04 13.69
CA LEU A 3 9.81 -3.71 12.84
C LEU A 3 10.21 -5.16 12.55
N GLY A 4 11.50 -5.42 12.28
CA GLY A 4 12.00 -6.76 12.04
C GLY A 4 11.88 -7.73 13.23
N ASP A 5 11.63 -7.23 14.46
CA ASP A 5 11.38 -8.07 15.63
C ASP A 5 9.93 -8.54 15.73
N VAL A 6 9.01 -7.88 15.02
CA VAL A 6 7.55 -8.05 15.21
C VAL A 6 6.77 -8.30 13.92
N ALA A 7 7.46 -8.34 12.78
CA ALA A 7 6.87 -8.67 11.48
C ALA A 7 7.93 -9.27 10.55
N HIS A 8 7.48 -10.07 9.58
CA HIS A 8 8.34 -10.62 8.54
C HIS A 8 8.36 -9.71 7.32
N ILE A 9 9.55 -9.46 6.77
CA ILE A 9 9.73 -8.65 5.56
C ILE A 9 10.32 -9.53 4.46
N SER A 10 9.68 -9.56 3.30
CA SER A 10 10.11 -10.35 2.14
C SER A 10 9.98 -9.59 0.84
N ASN A 11 10.73 -10.01 -0.17
CA ASN A 11 10.57 -9.58 -1.56
C ASN A 11 9.51 -10.43 -2.26
N GLY A 12 8.98 -9.91 -3.36
CA GLY A 12 8.22 -10.71 -4.30
C GLY A 12 9.08 -11.60 -5.19
N CYS A 13 8.43 -12.37 -6.04
CA CYS A 13 9.08 -13.27 -7.02
C CYS A 13 8.47 -13.17 -8.44
N GLY A 14 7.42 -12.36 -8.63
CA GLY A 14 6.77 -12.19 -9.91
C GLY A 14 7.52 -11.24 -10.86
N ASP A 15 7.39 -11.46 -12.16
CA ASP A 15 7.87 -10.56 -13.21
C ASP A 15 6.70 -9.79 -13.84
N VAL A 16 6.95 -8.53 -14.22
CA VAL A 16 5.94 -7.68 -14.89
C VAL A 16 5.54 -8.24 -16.26
N GLN A 17 6.42 -8.97 -16.91
CA GLN A 17 6.17 -9.58 -18.24
C GLN A 17 5.01 -10.61 -18.21
N ASP A 18 4.79 -11.24 -17.07
CA ASP A 18 3.74 -12.24 -16.88
C ASP A 18 2.42 -11.62 -16.36
N ALA A 19 2.41 -10.31 -16.09
CA ALA A 19 1.26 -9.58 -15.58
C ALA A 19 0.47 -8.90 -16.71
N ASP A 20 -0.85 -8.74 -16.50
CA ASP A 20 -1.76 -8.08 -17.45
C ASP A 20 -2.60 -7.03 -16.71
N THR A 21 -2.99 -5.97 -17.39
CA THR A 21 -3.96 -4.99 -16.89
C THR A 21 -5.40 -5.50 -16.97
N ILE A 22 -5.64 -6.51 -17.82
CA ILE A 22 -6.95 -7.14 -17.99
C ILE A 22 -7.05 -8.33 -17.03
N LYS A 23 -8.05 -8.27 -16.15
CA LYS A 23 -8.35 -9.39 -15.24
C LYS A 23 -8.87 -10.60 -16.01
N ARG A 24 -8.24 -11.73 -15.82
CA ARG A 24 -8.70 -13.04 -16.31
C ARG A 24 -9.25 -13.88 -15.16
N GLU A 25 -10.09 -14.84 -15.48
CA GLU A 25 -10.61 -15.78 -14.49
C GLU A 25 -9.46 -16.56 -13.84
N GLY A 26 -9.51 -16.69 -12.50
CA GLY A 26 -8.46 -17.35 -11.72
C GLY A 26 -7.18 -16.54 -11.51
N TRP A 27 -7.12 -15.29 -12.00
CA TRP A 27 -5.98 -14.40 -11.80
C TRP A 27 -6.11 -13.59 -10.52
N TYR A 28 -4.96 -13.29 -9.90
CA TYR A 28 -4.82 -12.61 -8.61
C TYR A 28 -4.26 -11.20 -8.79
N PRO A 29 -4.57 -10.27 -7.88
CA PRO A 29 -3.95 -8.94 -7.88
C PRO A 29 -2.43 -9.04 -7.88
N PHE A 30 -1.79 -8.25 -8.73
CA PHE A 30 -0.33 -8.13 -8.81
C PHE A 30 0.10 -6.73 -8.41
N PHE A 31 1.06 -6.66 -7.51
CA PHE A 31 1.60 -5.41 -7.01
C PHE A 31 3.03 -5.22 -7.50
N ASP A 32 3.23 -4.14 -8.24
CA ASP A 32 4.54 -3.63 -8.65
C ASP A 32 4.70 -2.15 -8.23
N ARG A 33 5.62 -1.43 -8.84
CA ARG A 33 5.83 0.01 -8.59
C ARG A 33 4.73 0.90 -9.18
N SER A 34 3.90 0.40 -10.07
CA SER A 34 2.81 1.14 -10.71
C SER A 34 1.63 1.28 -9.74
N GLU A 35 0.87 2.35 -9.85
CA GLU A 35 -0.41 2.51 -9.18
C GLU A 35 -1.54 1.79 -9.92
N GLU A 36 -1.34 1.46 -11.20
CA GLU A 36 -2.30 0.73 -12.01
C GLU A 36 -2.46 -0.71 -11.50
N GLN A 37 -3.71 -1.13 -11.32
CA GLN A 37 -4.01 -2.50 -10.91
C GLN A 37 -3.67 -3.48 -12.03
N LYS A 38 -2.81 -4.42 -11.72
CA LYS A 38 -2.45 -5.54 -12.60
C LYS A 38 -2.88 -6.88 -12.00
N TRP A 39 -2.87 -7.89 -12.84
CA TRP A 39 -3.29 -9.23 -12.50
C TRP A 39 -2.22 -10.24 -12.91
N PHE A 40 -2.12 -11.34 -12.16
CA PHE A 40 -1.10 -12.36 -12.34
C PHE A 40 -1.72 -13.77 -12.28
N PRO A 41 -1.26 -14.74 -13.07
CA PRO A 41 -1.88 -16.08 -13.16
C PRO A 41 -1.81 -16.88 -11.87
N THR A 42 -0.85 -16.60 -11.01
CA THR A 42 -0.66 -17.29 -9.73
C THR A 42 -0.53 -16.29 -8.59
N TYR A 43 -0.71 -16.73 -7.35
CA TYR A 43 -0.38 -15.92 -6.17
C TYR A 43 0.86 -16.48 -5.46
N SER A 44 1.64 -15.61 -4.86
CA SER A 44 2.80 -15.97 -4.03
C SER A 44 2.56 -15.76 -2.54
N ILE A 45 1.57 -14.94 -2.18
CA ILE A 45 1.25 -14.58 -0.80
C ILE A 45 -0.27 -14.70 -0.61
N ASP A 46 -0.70 -15.32 0.49
CA ASP A 46 -2.11 -15.36 0.94
C ASP A 46 -2.16 -14.94 2.41
N LYS A 47 -1.99 -13.65 2.64
CA LYS A 47 -1.86 -13.06 3.97
C LYS A 47 -2.34 -11.62 3.97
N GLU A 48 -2.46 -11.07 5.18
CA GLU A 48 -2.57 -9.64 5.39
C GLU A 48 -1.18 -9.01 5.29
N ALA A 49 -1.03 -7.99 4.45
CA ALA A 49 0.27 -7.45 4.09
C ALA A 49 0.26 -5.92 3.96
N ILE A 50 1.41 -5.32 4.28
CA ILE A 50 1.76 -3.95 3.92
C ILE A 50 2.78 -4.02 2.80
N ILE A 51 2.46 -3.44 1.65
CA ILE A 51 3.21 -3.60 0.40
C ILE A 51 3.88 -2.28 0.04
N TYR A 52 5.16 -2.35 -0.32
CA TYR A 52 5.95 -1.22 -0.81
C TYR A 52 6.51 -1.48 -2.20
N ALA A 53 6.47 -0.48 -3.05
CA ALA A 53 7.36 -0.43 -4.21
C ALA A 53 8.80 -0.28 -3.71
N GLY A 54 9.72 -1.07 -4.23
CA GLY A 54 11.12 -1.03 -3.81
C GLY A 54 11.94 0.08 -4.48
N GLU A 55 11.38 0.73 -5.52
CA GLU A 55 12.04 1.81 -6.29
C GLU A 55 11.05 2.92 -6.58
N GLY A 56 11.50 4.18 -6.55
CA GLY A 56 10.64 5.32 -6.89
C GLY A 56 11.08 6.63 -6.25
N GLN A 57 10.33 7.70 -6.54
CA GLN A 57 10.55 9.04 -5.96
C GLN A 57 9.85 9.23 -4.61
N SER A 58 8.91 8.32 -4.28
CA SER A 58 8.19 8.30 -3.01
C SER A 58 7.86 6.87 -2.61
N PHE A 59 7.71 6.66 -1.31
CA PHE A 59 7.53 5.34 -0.71
C PHE A 59 6.34 5.34 0.24
N TYR A 60 5.13 5.19 -0.33
CA TYR A 60 3.90 5.04 0.44
C TYR A 60 3.45 3.58 0.43
N PRO A 61 2.99 3.05 1.58
CA PRO A 61 2.52 1.69 1.68
C PRO A 61 1.16 1.50 1.01
N ARG A 62 0.94 0.31 0.47
CA ARG A 62 -0.39 -0.22 0.13
C ARG A 62 -0.76 -1.30 1.13
N TYR A 63 -2.02 -1.36 1.51
CA TYR A 63 -2.53 -2.40 2.39
C TYR A 63 -3.39 -3.39 1.60
N TYR A 64 -3.14 -4.68 1.80
CA TYR A 64 -3.93 -5.71 1.16
C TYR A 64 -4.09 -6.93 2.07
N LYS A 65 -5.22 -7.64 1.92
CA LYS A 65 -5.51 -8.88 2.65
C LYS A 65 -6.08 -9.91 1.69
N GLY A 66 -5.45 -11.05 1.59
CA GLY A 66 -5.85 -12.16 0.73
C GLY A 66 -4.74 -12.61 -0.20
N LYS A 67 -5.12 -13.28 -1.29
CA LYS A 67 -4.21 -13.83 -2.29
C LYS A 67 -3.74 -12.78 -3.28
N PHE A 68 -2.42 -12.63 -3.42
CA PHE A 68 -1.83 -11.72 -4.38
C PHE A 68 -0.44 -12.18 -4.83
N ALA A 69 0.00 -11.65 -5.96
CA ALA A 69 1.36 -11.77 -6.43
C ALA A 69 2.11 -10.44 -6.25
N LEU A 70 3.42 -10.53 -6.04
CA LEU A 70 4.27 -9.39 -5.76
C LEU A 70 5.48 -9.41 -6.67
N HIS A 71 5.78 -8.27 -7.28
CA HIS A 71 6.96 -8.09 -8.12
C HIS A 71 8.25 -8.27 -7.30
N GLN A 72 9.28 -8.87 -7.92
CA GLN A 72 10.57 -9.18 -7.28
C GLN A 72 11.28 -7.97 -6.64
N ARG A 73 11.01 -6.74 -7.11
CA ARG A 73 11.56 -5.49 -6.54
C ARG A 73 10.61 -4.77 -5.59
N CYS A 74 9.53 -5.43 -5.18
CA CYS A 74 8.61 -4.92 -4.17
C CYS A 74 8.78 -5.68 -2.87
N TYR A 75 8.37 -5.06 -1.78
CA TYR A 75 8.45 -5.63 -0.43
C TYR A 75 7.07 -5.84 0.16
N ALA A 76 6.88 -6.96 0.83
CA ALA A 76 5.73 -7.23 1.68
C ALA A 76 6.17 -7.37 3.13
N ILE A 77 5.44 -6.73 4.03
CA ILE A 77 5.52 -6.88 5.48
C ILE A 77 4.32 -7.71 5.88
N THR A 78 4.57 -8.88 6.44
CA THR A 78 3.58 -9.91 6.79
C THR A 78 3.87 -10.49 8.17
N ASP A 79 3.08 -11.47 8.60
CA ASP A 79 3.33 -12.27 9.82
C ASP A 79 3.56 -11.39 11.06
N PHE A 80 2.63 -10.45 11.26
CA PHE A 80 2.69 -9.53 12.39
C PHE A 80 2.50 -10.29 13.70
N SER A 81 3.30 -9.95 14.70
CA SER A 81 3.16 -10.50 16.05
C SER A 81 1.83 -10.08 16.69
N GLU A 82 1.35 -10.83 17.66
CA GLU A 82 0.07 -10.59 18.34
C GLU A 82 -0.04 -9.21 19.02
N ILE A 83 1.09 -8.56 19.31
CA ILE A 83 1.13 -7.23 19.92
C ILE A 83 1.01 -6.09 18.90
N LEU A 84 1.07 -6.38 17.61
CA LEU A 84 1.08 -5.39 16.53
C LEU A 84 -0.08 -5.62 15.55
N SER A 85 -1.06 -4.71 15.57
CA SER A 85 -2.11 -4.70 14.55
C SER A 85 -1.53 -4.34 13.17
N PRO A 86 -1.77 -5.16 12.12
CA PRO A 86 -1.30 -4.87 10.76
C PRO A 86 -1.76 -3.51 10.26
N LYS A 87 -3.02 -3.16 10.51
CA LYS A 87 -3.60 -1.89 10.06
C LYS A 87 -3.04 -0.67 10.82
N TYR A 88 -2.74 -0.83 12.12
CA TYR A 88 -2.02 0.19 12.88
C TYR A 88 -0.60 0.39 12.32
N CYS A 89 0.10 -0.71 12.04
CA CYS A 89 1.41 -0.67 11.40
C CYS A 89 1.34 0.03 10.03
N TYR A 90 0.34 -0.26 9.21
CA TYR A 90 0.13 0.39 7.91
C TYR A 90 0.03 1.91 8.04
N TYR A 91 -0.80 2.43 8.96
CA TYR A 91 -0.92 3.87 9.17
C TYR A 91 0.38 4.49 9.67
N PHE A 92 1.06 3.83 10.61
CA PHE A 92 2.36 4.27 11.08
C PHE A 92 3.40 4.31 9.94
N MET A 93 3.49 3.26 9.15
CA MET A 93 4.41 3.15 8.03
C MET A 93 4.16 4.22 6.95
N GLY A 94 2.92 4.64 6.76
CA GLY A 94 2.54 5.75 5.88
C GLY A 94 3.16 7.09 6.25
N THR A 95 3.57 7.28 7.50
CA THR A 95 4.26 8.51 7.96
C THR A 95 5.76 8.53 7.64
N LEU A 96 6.32 7.42 7.15
CA LEU A 96 7.77 7.23 7.03
C LEU A 96 8.33 7.54 5.64
N ASN A 97 7.57 8.14 4.74
CA ASN A 97 8.05 8.47 3.39
C ASN A 97 9.40 9.23 3.41
N SER A 98 9.52 10.27 4.23
CA SER A 98 10.75 11.05 4.36
C SER A 98 11.94 10.24 4.95
N TYR A 99 11.65 9.25 5.80
CA TYR A 99 12.66 8.33 6.31
C TYR A 99 13.18 7.45 5.19
N PHE A 100 12.31 6.85 4.40
CA PHE A 100 12.69 5.98 3.29
C PHE A 100 13.44 6.75 2.20
N ILE A 101 12.98 7.94 1.81
CA ILE A 101 13.68 8.78 0.83
C ILE A 101 15.11 9.10 1.27
N ARG A 102 15.33 9.46 2.54
CA ARG A 102 16.67 9.81 3.06
C ARG A 102 17.60 8.61 3.15
N ASN A 103 17.09 7.40 3.31
CA ASN A 103 17.89 6.19 3.46
C ASN A 103 17.98 5.37 2.17
N ALA A 104 17.17 5.68 1.15
CA ALA A 104 17.19 4.98 -0.13
C ALA A 104 18.56 5.08 -0.80
N VAL A 105 18.91 4.04 -1.54
CA VAL A 105 20.20 3.89 -2.23
C VAL A 105 20.01 4.12 -3.73
N GLY A 106 20.96 4.77 -4.36
CA GLY A 106 20.95 5.04 -5.80
C GLY A 106 20.74 6.53 -6.11
N SER A 107 21.49 7.02 -7.08
CA SER A 107 21.48 8.44 -7.47
C SER A 107 20.41 8.76 -8.51
N THR A 108 20.07 7.82 -9.38
CA THR A 108 19.13 8.03 -10.49
C THR A 108 17.71 7.63 -10.10
N VAL A 109 17.56 6.45 -9.52
CA VAL A 109 16.30 5.95 -8.99
C VAL A 109 16.54 5.47 -7.56
N PRO A 110 15.98 6.16 -6.56
CA PRO A 110 16.07 5.72 -5.17
C PRO A 110 15.47 4.31 -4.99
N SER A 111 16.22 3.44 -4.33
CA SER A 111 15.84 2.04 -4.10
C SER A 111 15.87 1.71 -2.62
N LEU A 112 14.85 1.01 -2.15
CA LEU A 112 14.77 0.49 -0.79
C LEU A 112 15.52 -0.83 -0.65
N ARG A 113 15.93 -1.14 0.57
CA ARG A 113 16.52 -2.42 0.96
C ARG A 113 15.78 -2.98 2.17
N ILE A 114 15.82 -4.29 2.31
CA ILE A 114 15.09 -5.01 3.37
C ILE A 114 15.50 -4.55 4.78
N ASP A 115 16.79 -4.26 4.98
CA ASP A 115 17.32 -3.82 6.27
C ASP A 115 16.80 -2.44 6.71
N MET A 116 16.37 -1.60 5.75
CA MET A 116 15.74 -0.31 6.06
C MET A 116 14.41 -0.51 6.77
N PHE A 117 13.62 -1.51 6.34
CA PHE A 117 12.36 -1.88 7.01
C PHE A 117 12.62 -2.51 8.38
N GLN A 118 13.57 -3.45 8.43
CA GLN A 118 13.91 -4.15 9.69
C GLN A 118 14.31 -3.20 10.81
N LYS A 119 15.02 -2.12 10.49
CA LYS A 119 15.54 -1.10 11.43
C LYS A 119 14.52 -0.02 11.81
N VAL A 120 13.31 -0.02 11.24
CA VAL A 120 12.27 0.94 11.62
C VAL A 120 11.91 0.78 13.10
N LYS A 121 12.00 1.87 13.85
CA LYS A 121 11.63 1.90 15.28
C LYS A 121 10.13 2.16 15.41
N LEU A 122 9.41 1.19 15.94
CA LEU A 122 7.98 1.25 16.22
C LEU A 122 7.70 1.61 17.69
N ARG A 123 6.74 2.50 17.89
CA ARG A 123 6.04 2.62 19.17
C ARG A 123 4.79 1.75 19.09
N ILE A 124 4.70 0.75 19.97
CA ILE A 124 3.60 -0.21 19.99
C ILE A 124 2.78 0.05 21.26
N PRO A 125 1.68 0.80 21.20
CA PRO A 125 0.77 0.96 22.34
C PRO A 125 -0.05 -0.31 22.56
N SER A 126 -0.88 -0.34 23.59
CA SER A 126 -1.78 -1.48 23.82
C SER A 126 -2.65 -1.76 22.60
N ILE A 127 -3.03 -3.02 22.37
CA ILE A 127 -3.89 -3.44 21.25
C ILE A 127 -5.21 -2.63 21.22
N LYS A 128 -5.78 -2.34 22.39
CA LYS A 128 -6.97 -1.50 22.49
C LYS A 128 -6.71 -0.11 21.87
N ARG A 129 -5.59 0.52 22.25
CA ARG A 129 -5.24 1.84 21.71
C ARG A 129 -4.93 1.82 20.20
N GLN A 130 -4.31 0.74 19.72
CA GLN A 130 -4.10 0.55 18.28
C GLN A 130 -5.43 0.47 17.53
N LYS A 131 -6.41 -0.28 18.04
CA LYS A 131 -7.77 -0.38 17.46
C LYS A 131 -8.48 0.97 17.43
N ASP A 132 -8.40 1.75 18.50
CA ASP A 132 -8.99 3.10 18.57
C ASP A 132 -8.40 4.01 17.48
N ILE A 133 -7.07 4.00 17.33
CA ILE A 133 -6.35 4.76 16.31
C ILE A 133 -6.77 4.32 14.90
N VAL A 134 -6.79 3.02 14.63
CA VAL A 134 -7.20 2.46 13.33
C VAL A 134 -8.63 2.89 12.99
N SER A 135 -9.57 2.73 13.93
CA SER A 135 -10.97 3.13 13.71
C SER A 135 -11.10 4.61 13.35
N MET A 136 -10.36 5.47 14.03
CA MET A 136 -10.36 6.91 13.74
C MET A 136 -9.86 7.20 12.32
N PHE A 137 -8.73 6.60 11.90
CA PHE A 137 -8.19 6.81 10.56
C PHE A 137 -9.05 6.17 9.47
N ASP A 138 -9.64 5.00 9.72
CA ASP A 138 -10.59 4.37 8.78
C ASP A 138 -11.80 5.26 8.53
N MET A 139 -12.37 5.87 9.59
CA MET A 139 -13.48 6.83 9.45
C MET A 139 -13.07 8.09 8.67
N LEU A 140 -11.87 8.62 8.92
CA LEU A 140 -11.36 9.78 8.18
C LEU A 140 -11.14 9.46 6.70
N ASN A 141 -10.54 8.31 6.38
CA ASN A 141 -10.34 7.88 5.00
C ASN A 141 -11.67 7.69 4.27
N MET A 142 -12.64 7.02 4.91
CA MET A 142 -13.98 6.84 4.34
C MET A 142 -14.66 8.19 4.06
N LYS A 143 -14.51 9.16 4.96
CA LYS A 143 -15.02 10.52 4.73
C LYS A 143 -14.33 11.19 3.54
N CYS A 144 -13.01 11.12 3.44
CA CYS A 144 -12.26 11.68 2.31
C CYS A 144 -12.68 11.04 0.98
N GLU A 145 -12.88 9.73 0.93
CA GLU A 145 -13.35 9.02 -0.27
C GLU A 145 -14.77 9.45 -0.67
N ASN A 146 -15.68 9.59 0.28
CA ASN A 146 -17.02 10.08 0.04
C ASN A 146 -17.01 11.51 -0.51
N GLU A 147 -16.24 12.42 0.08
CA GLU A 147 -16.14 13.81 -0.39
C GLU A 147 -15.51 13.88 -1.80
N ALA A 148 -14.51 13.05 -2.09
CA ALA A 148 -13.92 12.94 -3.40
C ALA A 148 -14.95 12.46 -4.46
N SER A 149 -15.77 11.48 -4.12
CA SER A 149 -16.84 10.97 -4.97
C SER A 149 -17.91 12.04 -5.25
N ILE A 150 -18.32 12.78 -4.22
CA ILE A 150 -19.25 13.91 -4.35
C ILE A 150 -18.66 14.99 -5.27
N MET A 151 -17.37 15.29 -5.14
CA MET A 151 -16.70 16.27 -6.01
C MET A 151 -16.72 15.86 -7.50
N VAL A 152 -16.56 14.56 -7.79
CA VAL A 152 -16.67 14.04 -9.16
C VAL A 152 -18.08 14.26 -9.70
N LEU A 153 -19.12 13.89 -8.93
CA LEU A 153 -20.51 14.08 -9.33
C LEU A 153 -20.87 15.56 -9.60
N PHE A 154 -20.38 16.47 -8.75
CA PHE A 154 -20.58 17.91 -8.99
C PHE A 154 -19.88 18.43 -10.25
N LYS A 155 -18.70 17.91 -10.58
CA LYS A 155 -18.02 18.26 -11.83
C LYS A 155 -18.80 17.78 -13.05
N GLU A 156 -19.34 16.56 -13.03
CA GLU A 156 -20.18 16.01 -14.07
C GLU A 156 -21.48 16.81 -14.24
N GLN A 157 -22.15 17.11 -13.14
CA GLN A 157 -23.37 17.94 -13.16
C GLN A 157 -23.10 19.33 -13.74
N LYS A 158 -22.01 19.98 -13.30
CA LYS A 158 -21.59 21.27 -13.86
C LYS A 158 -21.38 21.19 -15.37
N PHE A 159 -20.66 20.16 -15.82
CA PHE A 159 -20.41 19.97 -17.25
C PHE A 159 -21.71 19.78 -18.05
N HIS A 160 -22.62 18.98 -17.53
CA HIS A 160 -23.92 18.74 -18.15
C HIS A 160 -24.78 20.02 -18.24
N LEU A 161 -24.85 20.83 -17.19
CA LEU A 161 -25.52 22.11 -17.15
C LEU A 161 -24.92 23.09 -18.18
N LEU A 162 -23.59 23.16 -18.27
CA LEU A 162 -22.92 24.00 -19.27
C LEU A 162 -23.32 23.61 -20.70
N GLN A 163 -23.38 22.31 -21.00
CA GLN A 163 -23.83 21.83 -22.30
C GLN A 163 -25.28 22.26 -22.59
N GLN A 164 -26.18 22.17 -21.61
CA GLN A 164 -27.59 22.58 -21.80
C GLN A 164 -27.77 24.09 -21.96
N MET A 165 -26.90 24.91 -21.36
CA MET A 165 -27.03 26.37 -21.41
C MET A 165 -26.40 27.01 -22.64
N PHE A 166 -25.49 26.34 -23.33
CA PHE A 166 -24.71 26.89 -24.44
C PHE A 166 -24.90 26.14 -25.77
N ILE A 167 -25.84 25.22 -25.81
CA ILE A 167 -26.35 24.59 -27.04
C ILE A 167 -27.80 25.05 -27.27
#